data_7d758d86a3295bc7e02ec50ab6cf5ec0
#
_entry.id   7d758d86a3295bc7e02ec50ab6cf5ec0
#
_cell.length_a   1.000
_cell.length_b   1.000
_cell.length_c   1.000
_cell.angle_alpha   90.00
_cell.angle_beta   90.00
_cell.angle_gamma   90.00
#
_symmetry.space_group_name_H-M   'P 1'
#
loop_
_entity.id
_entity.type
_entity.pdbx_description
1 polymer ?
#
loop_
_entity_poly.entity_id
_entity_poly.type
_entity_poly.pdbx_seq_one_letter_code
_entity_poly.pdbx_strand_id
1 'polypeptide(L)'
;MNKIFDYSAIASGLILLLLSVLTFCDVFGRRFLNSPVTGTIELVEIGMALVAFLAMPRAFFLNANVSADFINNLNLGIFKTWLIILKFFLMIIIMSIMAYATTKTSLKFMSNERVTIDLELYFYPFYFICAFGMWLSVLAIIFWFVKESVSYTHLT
;
A
#
# COMPACT_ATOMS: atom_id res chain seq x y z
N MET A 1 2.31 14.37 12.41
CA MET A 1 1.68 13.68 11.27
C MET A 1 2.54 12.58 10.66
N ASN A 2 3.85 12.69 10.69
CA ASN A 2 4.76 11.62 10.20
C ASN A 2 4.54 10.27 10.90
N LYS A 3 4.16 10.27 12.17
CA LYS A 3 4.01 9.05 12.98
C LYS A 3 2.94 8.08 12.45
N ILE A 4 1.86 8.57 11.83
CA ILE A 4 0.80 7.70 11.27
C ILE A 4 1.34 6.86 10.10
N PHE A 5 2.10 7.49 9.20
CA PHE A 5 2.73 6.78 8.08
C PHE A 5 3.84 5.82 8.55
N ASP A 6 4.55 6.19 9.63
CA ASP A 6 5.53 5.29 10.26
C ASP A 6 4.87 4.07 10.86
N TYR A 7 3.75 4.23 11.58
CA TYR A 7 3.01 3.12 12.16
C TYR A 7 2.43 2.18 11.08
N SER A 8 1.91 2.69 9.97
CA SER A 8 1.43 1.85 8.88
C SER A 8 2.56 1.02 8.26
N ALA A 9 3.75 1.60 8.09
CA ALA A 9 4.92 0.89 7.59
C ALA A 9 5.45 -0.15 8.59
N ILE A 10 5.46 0.15 9.89
CA ILE A 10 5.84 -0.81 10.93
C ILE A 10 4.85 -1.97 10.95
N ALA A 11 3.55 -1.69 10.89
CA ALA A 11 2.51 -2.73 10.84
C ALA A 11 2.70 -3.64 9.62
N SER A 12 2.98 -3.07 8.44
CA SER A 12 3.26 -3.86 7.23
C SER A 12 4.51 -4.74 7.40
N GLY A 13 5.57 -4.22 8.01
CA GLY A 13 6.80 -4.98 8.30
C GLY A 13 6.56 -6.13 9.27
N LEU A 14 5.75 -5.92 10.32
CA LEU A 14 5.38 -6.97 11.26
C LEU A 14 4.55 -8.08 10.59
N ILE A 15 3.57 -7.71 9.76
CA ILE A 15 2.78 -8.68 8.99
C ILE A 15 3.71 -9.49 8.07
N LEU A 16 4.63 -8.83 7.36
CA LEU A 16 5.59 -9.52 6.49
C LEU A 16 6.47 -10.52 7.24
N LEU A 17 6.94 -10.13 8.44
CA LEU A 17 7.72 -11.02 9.29
C LEU A 17 6.89 -12.24 9.72
N LEU A 18 5.65 -12.06 10.15
CA LEU A 18 4.74 -13.13 10.51
C LEU A 18 4.47 -14.08 9.33
N LEU A 19 4.25 -13.54 8.13
CA LEU A 19 4.07 -14.34 6.92
C LEU A 19 5.33 -15.15 6.58
N SER A 20 6.51 -14.58 6.77
CA SER A 20 7.78 -15.27 6.55
C SER A 20 7.93 -16.47 7.51
N VAL A 21 7.63 -16.26 8.79
CA VAL A 21 7.65 -17.35 9.79
C VAL A 21 6.60 -18.41 9.45
N LEU A 22 5.38 -18.01 9.10
CA LEU A 22 4.31 -18.93 8.70
C LEU A 22 4.73 -19.79 7.50
N THR A 23 5.26 -19.16 6.46
CA THR A 23 5.74 -19.86 5.26
C THR A 23 6.88 -20.83 5.59
N PHE A 24 7.81 -20.41 6.46
CA PHE A 24 8.89 -21.28 6.93
C PHE A 24 8.31 -22.50 7.67
N CYS A 25 7.37 -22.31 8.59
CA CYS A 25 6.72 -23.41 9.33
C CYS A 25 5.97 -24.36 8.40
N ASP A 26 5.25 -23.82 7.38
CA ASP A 26 4.55 -24.66 6.41
C ASP A 26 5.50 -25.52 5.58
N VAL A 27 6.57 -24.92 5.05
CA VAL A 27 7.57 -25.65 4.26
C VAL A 27 8.27 -26.71 5.12
N PHE A 28 8.64 -26.37 6.35
CA PHE A 28 9.27 -27.30 7.28
C PHE A 28 8.31 -28.44 7.66
N GLY A 29 7.07 -28.13 8.02
CA GLY A 29 6.03 -29.10 8.35
C GLY A 29 5.76 -30.07 7.19
N ARG A 30 5.65 -29.53 5.98
CA ARG A 30 5.46 -30.31 4.76
C ARG A 30 6.64 -31.23 4.45
N ARG A 31 7.87 -30.74 4.65
CA ARG A 31 9.08 -31.51 4.32
C ARG A 31 9.45 -32.59 5.36
N PHE A 32 9.32 -32.27 6.65
CA PHE A 32 9.83 -33.13 7.74
C PHE A 32 8.72 -33.89 8.47
N LEU A 33 7.52 -33.33 8.54
CA LEU A 33 6.41 -33.92 9.31
C LEU A 33 5.31 -34.50 8.41
N ASN A 34 5.41 -34.35 7.06
CA ASN A 34 4.35 -34.68 6.10
C ASN A 34 2.99 -34.06 6.45
N SER A 35 2.98 -32.97 7.20
CA SER A 35 1.79 -32.26 7.66
C SER A 35 1.90 -30.78 7.29
N PRO A 36 1.28 -30.34 6.16
CA PRO A 36 1.22 -28.94 5.79
C PRO A 36 0.34 -28.16 6.77
N VAL A 37 0.63 -26.88 6.94
CA VAL A 37 -0.25 -25.98 7.70
C VAL A 37 -1.43 -25.63 6.80
N THR A 38 -2.66 -26.00 7.20
CA THR A 38 -3.88 -25.71 6.43
C THR A 38 -4.09 -24.19 6.34
N GLY A 39 -4.49 -23.71 5.15
CA GLY A 39 -4.81 -22.29 4.93
C GLY A 39 -3.59 -21.36 4.80
N THR A 40 -2.35 -21.88 4.79
CA THR A 40 -1.14 -21.04 4.61
C THR A 40 -1.21 -20.21 3.34
N ILE A 41 -1.68 -20.78 2.23
CA ILE A 41 -1.76 -20.08 0.94
C ILE A 41 -2.71 -18.88 1.04
N GLU A 42 -3.89 -19.07 1.64
CA GLU A 42 -4.88 -18.01 1.83
C GLU A 42 -4.37 -16.88 2.73
N LEU A 43 -3.70 -17.25 3.84
CA LEU A 43 -3.11 -16.26 4.76
C LEU A 43 -2.00 -15.47 4.11
N VAL A 44 -1.15 -16.11 3.29
CA VAL A 44 -0.09 -15.44 2.55
C VAL A 44 -0.66 -14.50 1.50
N GLU A 45 -1.67 -14.92 0.74
CA GLU A 45 -2.32 -14.09 -0.28
C GLU A 45 -2.93 -12.81 0.34
N ILE A 46 -3.75 -12.97 1.38
CA ILE A 46 -4.37 -11.85 2.09
C ILE A 46 -3.30 -10.97 2.75
N GLY A 47 -2.35 -11.59 3.43
CA GLY A 47 -1.30 -10.88 4.16
C GLY A 47 -0.38 -10.09 3.25
N MET A 48 -0.02 -10.61 2.07
CA MET A 48 0.78 -9.86 1.08
C MET A 48 0.04 -8.64 0.56
N ALA A 49 -1.27 -8.74 0.33
CA ALA A 49 -2.09 -7.57 -0.03
C ALA A 49 -2.07 -6.53 1.10
N LEU A 50 -2.25 -6.94 2.36
CA LEU A 50 -2.17 -6.04 3.52
C LEU A 50 -0.81 -5.35 3.62
N VAL A 51 0.29 -6.12 3.47
CA VAL A 51 1.66 -5.58 3.48
C VAL A 51 1.83 -4.51 2.42
N ALA A 52 1.43 -4.79 1.18
CA ALA A 52 1.56 -3.86 0.07
C ALA A 52 0.82 -2.54 0.35
N PHE A 53 -0.47 -2.61 0.69
CA PHE A 53 -1.30 -1.42 0.86
C PHE A 53 -1.01 -0.63 2.13
N LEU A 54 -0.53 -1.26 3.22
CA LEU A 54 -0.09 -0.56 4.42
C LEU A 54 1.30 0.08 4.30
N ALA A 55 2.18 -0.45 3.44
CA ALA A 55 3.50 0.13 3.18
C ALA A 55 3.44 1.35 2.24
N MET A 56 2.48 1.40 1.31
CA MET A 56 2.34 2.47 0.32
C MET A 56 2.30 3.89 0.88
N PRO A 57 1.56 4.22 1.97
CA PRO A 57 1.49 5.58 2.49
C PRO A 57 2.87 6.14 2.85
N ARG A 58 3.73 5.31 3.44
CA ARG A 58 5.09 5.71 3.80
C ARG A 58 5.98 5.92 2.58
N ALA A 59 5.87 5.04 1.57
CA ALA A 59 6.61 5.16 0.34
C ALA A 59 6.27 6.46 -0.41
N PHE A 60 5.00 6.82 -0.49
CA PHE A 60 4.56 8.09 -1.09
C PHE A 60 5.00 9.30 -0.28
N PHE A 61 4.91 9.24 1.05
CA PHE A 61 5.33 10.32 1.93
C PHE A 61 6.82 10.62 1.83
N LEU A 62 7.67 9.61 1.64
CA LEU A 62 9.11 9.75 1.45
C LEU A 62 9.51 10.10 0.01
N ASN A 63 8.54 10.21 -0.91
CA ASN A 63 8.79 10.35 -2.35
C ASN A 63 9.79 9.29 -2.89
N ALA A 64 9.75 8.09 -2.33
CA ALA A 64 10.61 6.96 -2.72
C ALA A 64 10.29 6.42 -4.13
N ASN A 65 9.43 7.10 -4.90
CA ASN A 65 9.09 6.72 -6.27
C ASN A 65 10.23 7.11 -7.21
N VAL A 66 10.89 6.12 -7.76
CA VAL A 66 12.07 6.17 -8.64
C VAL A 66 11.96 7.15 -9.82
N SER A 67 10.75 7.47 -10.26
CA SER A 67 10.52 8.37 -11.40
C SER A 67 10.86 9.85 -11.14
N ALA A 68 11.05 10.28 -9.89
CA ALA A 68 11.37 11.68 -9.59
C ALA A 68 12.80 12.06 -9.97
N ASP A 69 13.76 11.15 -9.82
CA ASP A 69 15.17 11.43 -10.07
C ASP A 69 15.49 11.56 -11.55
N PHE A 70 14.80 10.80 -12.41
CA PHE A 70 15.00 10.89 -13.86
C PHE A 70 14.58 12.26 -14.42
N ILE A 71 13.47 12.81 -13.95
CA ILE A 71 12.99 14.15 -14.37
C ILE A 71 13.86 15.25 -13.77
N ASN A 72 14.43 15.04 -12.59
CA ASN A 72 15.32 16.02 -11.95
C ASN A 72 16.63 16.22 -12.69
N ASN A 73 17.12 15.21 -13.38
CA ASN A 73 18.37 15.26 -14.14
C ASN A 73 18.21 15.88 -15.55
N LEU A 74 16.99 16.12 -16.01
CA LEU A 74 16.71 16.76 -17.29
C LEU A 74 16.63 18.28 -17.11
N ASN A 75 17.49 19.01 -17.83
CA ASN A 75 17.61 20.48 -17.76
C ASN A 75 16.49 21.15 -18.61
N LEU A 76 15.21 20.90 -18.26
CA LEU A 76 14.03 21.27 -19.05
C LEU A 76 13.36 22.60 -18.65
N GLY A 77 13.99 23.42 -17.78
CA GLY A 77 13.46 24.72 -17.38
C GLY A 77 11.99 24.67 -16.90
N ILE A 78 11.13 25.55 -17.44
CA ILE A 78 9.70 25.65 -17.08
C ILE A 78 8.93 24.33 -17.36
N PHE A 79 9.32 23.58 -18.38
CA PHE A 79 8.68 22.31 -18.74
C PHE A 79 8.81 21.24 -17.65
N LYS A 80 9.88 21.29 -16.85
CA LYS A 80 10.08 20.42 -15.68
C LYS A 80 8.97 20.61 -14.63
N THR A 81 8.61 21.85 -14.33
CA THR A 81 7.55 22.14 -13.35
C THR A 81 6.18 21.59 -13.81
N TRP A 82 5.86 21.74 -15.09
CA TRP A 82 4.64 21.16 -15.67
C TRP A 82 4.59 19.64 -15.57
N LEU A 83 5.69 18.95 -15.84
CA LEU A 83 5.79 17.50 -15.71
C LEU A 83 5.61 17.02 -14.26
N ILE A 84 6.16 17.74 -13.29
CA ILE A 84 6.00 17.44 -11.87
C ILE A 84 4.53 17.58 -11.44
N ILE A 85 3.87 18.68 -11.81
CA ILE A 85 2.44 18.90 -11.50
C ILE A 85 1.57 17.81 -12.15
N LEU A 86 1.82 17.49 -13.42
CA LEU A 86 1.09 16.45 -14.15
C LEU A 86 1.26 15.07 -13.47
N LYS A 87 2.47 14.71 -13.05
CA LYS A 87 2.77 13.49 -12.31
C LYS A 87 1.91 13.41 -11.04
N PHE A 88 1.88 14.47 -10.23
CA PHE A 88 1.10 14.49 -8.98
C PHE A 88 -0.39 14.35 -9.24
N PHE A 89 -0.90 15.09 -10.22
CA PHE A 89 -2.31 15.05 -10.59
C PHE A 89 -2.73 13.64 -11.01
N LEU A 90 -1.96 13.00 -11.88
CA LEU A 90 -2.20 11.61 -12.31
C LEU A 90 -2.12 10.64 -11.13
N MET A 91 -1.14 10.80 -10.24
CA MET A 91 -0.94 9.91 -9.10
C MET A 91 -2.12 10.00 -8.10
N ILE A 92 -2.62 11.21 -7.81
CA ILE A 92 -3.80 11.41 -6.95
C ILE A 92 -5.03 10.78 -7.58
N ILE A 93 -5.26 10.98 -8.89
CA ILE A 93 -6.42 10.42 -9.60
C ILE A 93 -6.38 8.89 -9.55
N ILE A 94 -5.27 8.28 -9.93
CA ILE A 94 -5.14 6.82 -9.98
C ILE A 94 -5.35 6.22 -8.58
N MET A 95 -4.68 6.77 -7.56
CA MET A 95 -4.80 6.27 -6.19
C MET A 95 -6.21 6.47 -5.63
N SER A 96 -6.89 7.56 -5.95
CA SER A 96 -8.28 7.80 -5.52
C SER A 96 -9.25 6.81 -6.17
N ILE A 97 -9.08 6.53 -7.46
CA ILE A 97 -9.89 5.53 -8.17
C ILE A 97 -9.66 4.13 -7.56
N MET A 98 -8.42 3.75 -7.28
CA MET A 98 -8.10 2.48 -6.66
C MET A 98 -8.67 2.38 -5.24
N ALA A 99 -8.53 3.43 -4.42
CA ALA A 99 -9.10 3.49 -3.08
C ALA A 99 -10.64 3.33 -3.10
N TYR A 100 -11.30 4.03 -4.01
CA TYR A 100 -12.75 3.92 -4.20
C TYR A 100 -13.16 2.51 -4.64
N ALA A 101 -12.48 1.93 -5.63
CA ALA A 101 -12.76 0.58 -6.13
C ALA A 101 -12.59 -0.47 -5.03
N THR A 102 -11.52 -0.39 -4.23
CA THR A 102 -11.27 -1.31 -3.12
C THR A 102 -12.33 -1.16 -2.03
N THR A 103 -12.72 0.07 -1.68
CA THR A 103 -13.80 0.32 -0.73
C THR A 103 -15.12 -0.29 -1.21
N LYS A 104 -15.49 -0.08 -2.49
CA LYS A 104 -16.68 -0.65 -3.09
C LYS A 104 -16.66 -2.20 -3.09
N THR A 105 -15.51 -2.80 -3.36
CA THR A 105 -15.31 -4.25 -3.32
C THR A 105 -15.47 -4.79 -1.90
N SER A 106 -14.94 -4.09 -0.90
CA SER A 106 -15.10 -4.45 0.51
C SER A 106 -16.57 -4.47 0.93
N LEU A 107 -17.33 -3.44 0.56
CA LEU A 107 -18.78 -3.38 0.82
C LEU A 107 -19.55 -4.52 0.12
N LYS A 108 -19.16 -4.84 -1.12
CA LYS A 108 -19.75 -5.98 -1.86
C LYS A 108 -19.45 -7.32 -1.19
N PHE A 109 -18.25 -7.53 -0.65
CA PHE A 109 -17.91 -8.76 0.05
C PHE A 109 -18.60 -8.85 1.40
N MET A 110 -18.87 -7.73 2.05
CA MET A 110 -19.69 -7.68 3.25
C MET A 110 -21.13 -8.10 2.97
N SER A 111 -21.73 -7.64 1.85
CA SER A 111 -23.10 -8.01 1.49
C SER A 111 -23.25 -9.44 0.99
N ASN A 112 -22.20 -10.03 0.41
CA ASN A 112 -22.23 -11.38 -0.16
C ASN A 112 -21.64 -12.46 0.77
N GLU A 113 -21.24 -12.07 1.99
CA GLU A 113 -20.65 -12.97 3.01
C GLU A 113 -19.55 -13.89 2.45
N ARG A 114 -18.71 -13.36 1.55
CA ARG A 114 -17.62 -14.15 0.96
C ARG A 114 -16.61 -14.55 2.01
N VAL A 115 -16.31 -15.86 2.05
CA VAL A 115 -15.31 -16.48 2.91
C VAL A 115 -14.22 -17.15 2.08
N THR A 116 -13.04 -17.36 2.68
CA THR A 116 -11.97 -18.19 2.13
C THR A 116 -12.36 -19.66 2.15
N ILE A 117 -11.70 -20.50 1.33
CA ILE A 117 -12.11 -21.91 1.11
C ILE A 117 -11.63 -22.79 2.27
N ASP A 118 -10.38 -22.62 2.73
CA ASP A 118 -9.77 -23.51 3.72
C ASP A 118 -10.02 -23.05 5.16
N LEU A 119 -10.02 -21.73 5.42
CA LEU A 119 -10.13 -21.16 6.76
C LEU A 119 -11.49 -20.54 7.07
N GLU A 120 -12.38 -20.45 6.07
CA GLU A 120 -13.72 -19.83 6.19
C GLU A 120 -13.66 -18.38 6.73
N LEU A 121 -12.55 -17.68 6.51
CA LEU A 121 -12.37 -16.30 6.95
C LEU A 121 -13.11 -15.34 6.03
N TYR A 122 -13.83 -14.38 6.59
CA TYR A 122 -14.47 -13.33 5.81
C TYR A 122 -13.45 -12.41 5.13
N PHE A 123 -13.60 -12.14 3.84
CA PHE A 123 -12.71 -11.25 3.08
C PHE A 123 -12.91 -9.77 3.42
N TYR A 124 -14.12 -9.34 3.79
CA TYR A 124 -14.46 -7.92 3.94
C TYR A 124 -13.55 -7.14 4.92
N PRO A 125 -13.13 -7.65 6.11
CA PRO A 125 -12.32 -6.87 7.02
C PRO A 125 -10.91 -6.59 6.46
N PHE A 126 -10.34 -7.55 5.74
CA PHE A 126 -9.02 -7.38 5.11
C PHE A 126 -9.06 -6.34 4.00
N TYR A 127 -10.12 -6.35 3.18
CA TYR A 127 -10.32 -5.35 2.15
C TYR A 127 -10.58 -3.96 2.71
N PHE A 128 -11.23 -3.82 3.88
CA PHE A 128 -11.36 -2.54 4.57
C PHE A 128 -10.01 -1.99 5.03
N ILE A 129 -9.13 -2.83 5.57
CA ILE A 129 -7.78 -2.43 5.98
C ILE A 129 -6.96 -2.00 4.74
N CYS A 130 -7.05 -2.73 3.63
CA CYS A 130 -6.41 -2.35 2.36
C CYS A 130 -6.95 -1.00 1.84
N ALA A 131 -8.26 -0.79 1.86
CA ALA A 131 -8.88 0.47 1.47
C ALA A 131 -8.42 1.63 2.36
N PHE A 132 -8.32 1.41 3.66
CA PHE A 132 -7.78 2.39 4.61
C PHE A 132 -6.33 2.76 4.26
N GLY A 133 -5.46 1.78 3.97
CA GLY A 133 -4.08 2.02 3.51
C GLY A 133 -4.02 2.83 2.23
N MET A 134 -4.92 2.57 1.27
CA MET A 134 -5.01 3.35 0.03
C MET A 134 -5.44 4.80 0.28
N TRP A 135 -6.45 5.04 1.12
CA TRP A 135 -6.86 6.40 1.48
C TRP A 135 -5.77 7.16 2.23
N LEU A 136 -5.03 6.49 3.11
CA LEU A 136 -3.83 7.07 3.74
C LEU A 136 -2.76 7.44 2.70
N SER A 137 -2.60 6.64 1.64
CA SER A 137 -1.67 6.94 0.55
C SER A 137 -2.06 8.19 -0.21
N VAL A 138 -3.35 8.39 -0.49
CA VAL A 138 -3.86 9.63 -1.11
C VAL A 138 -3.53 10.83 -0.23
N LEU A 139 -3.75 10.74 1.08
CA LEU A 139 -3.38 11.79 2.02
C LEU A 139 -1.87 12.05 2.04
N ALA A 140 -1.05 11.00 2.01
CA ALA A 140 0.41 11.13 1.96
C ALA A 140 0.88 11.89 0.72
N ILE A 141 0.31 11.62 -0.44
CA ILE A 141 0.61 12.31 -1.70
C ILE A 141 0.25 13.80 -1.59
N ILE A 142 -0.94 14.13 -1.07
CA ILE A 142 -1.40 15.51 -0.89
C ILE A 142 -0.46 16.26 0.06
N PHE A 143 -0.08 15.66 1.19
CA PHE A 143 0.83 16.27 2.15
C PHE A 143 2.21 16.53 1.57
N TRP A 144 2.72 15.57 0.82
CA TRP A 144 4.01 15.74 0.17
C TRP A 144 3.95 16.88 -0.86
N PHE A 145 2.90 16.95 -1.68
CA PHE A 145 2.71 18.01 -2.67
C PHE A 145 2.65 19.40 -2.03
N VAL A 146 1.88 19.55 -0.95
CA VAL A 146 1.80 20.83 -0.21
C VAL A 146 3.16 21.23 0.34
N LYS A 147 3.91 20.29 0.93
CA LYS A 147 5.26 20.54 1.47
C LYS A 147 6.22 21.01 0.38
N GLU A 148 6.20 20.37 -0.78
CA GLU A 148 7.06 20.70 -1.92
C GLU A 148 6.68 22.05 -2.52
N SER A 149 5.38 22.33 -2.69
CA SER A 149 4.89 23.63 -3.21
C SER A 149 5.32 24.79 -2.33
N VAL A 150 5.28 24.66 -1.01
CA VAL A 150 5.74 25.69 -0.07
C VAL A 150 7.25 25.89 -0.14
N SER A 151 8.03 24.84 -0.40
CA SER A 151 9.50 24.94 -0.54
C SER A 151 9.90 25.77 -1.78
N TYR A 152 9.16 25.68 -2.87
CA TYR A 152 9.42 26.48 -4.09
C TYR A 152 9.09 27.96 -3.91
N THR A 153 8.11 28.34 -3.09
CA THR A 153 7.72 29.75 -2.86
C THR A 153 8.70 30.51 -1.96
N HIS A 154 9.57 29.85 -1.23
CA HIS A 154 10.59 30.48 -0.38
C HIS A 154 11.94 30.71 -1.09
N LEU A 155 12.12 30.27 -2.34
CA LEU A 155 13.34 30.40 -3.13
C LEU A 155 13.24 31.49 -4.23
N THR A 156 12.13 32.21 -4.32
CA THR A 156 11.91 33.41 -5.12
C THR A 156 11.78 34.62 -4.22
#